data_406d6bea7d020cc3b3cfbd9a6740e8cd
#
_entry.id   406d6bea7d020cc3b3cfbd9a6740e8cd
#
_cell.length_a   1.000
_cell.length_b   1.000
_cell.length_c   1.000
_cell.angle_alpha   90.00
_cell.angle_beta   90.00
_cell.angle_gamma   90.00
#
_symmetry.space_group_name_H-M   'P 1'
#
loop_
_entity.id
_entity.type
_entity.pdbx_description
1 polymer ?
#
loop_
_entity_poly.entity_id
_entity_poly.type
_entity_poly.pdbx_seq_one_letter_code
_entity_poly.pdbx_strand_id
1 'polypeptide(L)'
;TSIGIGSWVRSPYELIYSYRLAAKAIDYRYLLGGNLLFDMEEKKTDNSIFLINDLETLTEAIKSGDRRLMEETLGQIETEIKSALVEKSYACIYLQQVIRAIGNTCQSLSEEPEKIIAQREALLKAVTEQRMFSQAAALVEKYAQEVFDELQELNSSSGQRQGMLAMDYIQKNYMDPGLSLNSICSYLNISTSYFSTIFKEMTGETFIEVLTRVRMEKAKELLENTTMKNYE
;
A
#
# COMPACT_ATOMS: atom_id res chain seq x y z
N THR A 1 -24.23 -19.48 -19.95
CA THR A 1 -25.35 -19.98 -19.11
C THR A 1 -24.76 -20.70 -17.91
N SER A 2 -25.24 -20.41 -16.69
CA SER A 2 -24.84 -21.14 -15.47
C SER A 2 -26.02 -21.96 -14.98
N ILE A 3 -25.71 -23.13 -14.39
CA ILE A 3 -26.74 -24.07 -13.90
C ILE A 3 -26.32 -24.41 -12.44
N GLY A 4 -27.26 -24.24 -11.50
CA GLY A 4 -27.12 -24.73 -10.14
C GLY A 4 -27.81 -26.09 -10.00
N ILE A 5 -27.14 -27.01 -9.34
CA ILE A 5 -27.65 -28.36 -9.04
C ILE A 5 -28.01 -28.42 -7.56
N GLY A 6 -29.24 -28.85 -7.28
CA GLY A 6 -29.68 -29.10 -5.90
C GLY A 6 -29.41 -30.56 -5.48
N SER A 7 -29.67 -30.87 -4.22
CA SER A 7 -29.49 -32.20 -3.69
C SER A 7 -30.50 -33.20 -4.28
N TRP A 8 -30.09 -34.47 -4.35
CA TRP A 8 -30.99 -35.58 -4.61
C TRP A 8 -32.02 -35.69 -3.48
N VAL A 9 -33.30 -35.79 -3.85
CA VAL A 9 -34.40 -35.90 -2.89
C VAL A 9 -35.26 -37.11 -3.20
N ARG A 10 -35.80 -37.74 -2.15
CA ARG A 10 -36.64 -38.96 -2.27
C ARG A 10 -38.13 -38.65 -2.15
N SER A 11 -38.48 -37.47 -1.68
CA SER A 11 -39.84 -37.05 -1.44
C SER A 11 -40.15 -35.72 -2.13
N PRO A 12 -41.35 -35.53 -2.71
CA PRO A 12 -41.80 -34.25 -3.26
C PRO A 12 -41.75 -33.11 -2.25
N TYR A 13 -41.90 -33.38 -0.97
CA TYR A 13 -41.80 -32.37 0.10
C TYR A 13 -40.40 -31.82 0.28
N GLU A 14 -39.37 -32.53 -0.16
CA GLU A 14 -37.96 -32.14 -0.08
C GLU A 14 -37.55 -31.30 -1.32
N LEU A 15 -38.36 -31.20 -2.36
CA LEU A 15 -38.05 -30.46 -3.59
C LEU A 15 -37.75 -28.97 -3.30
N ILE A 16 -38.45 -28.38 -2.34
CA ILE A 16 -38.21 -27.01 -1.96
C ILE A 16 -36.79 -26.81 -1.39
N TYR A 17 -36.30 -27.80 -0.68
CA TYR A 17 -34.91 -27.79 -0.13
C TYR A 17 -33.88 -27.90 -1.27
N SER A 18 -34.07 -28.87 -2.18
CA SER A 18 -33.24 -29.04 -3.37
C SER A 18 -33.20 -27.78 -4.25
N TYR A 19 -34.37 -27.17 -4.48
CA TYR A 19 -34.45 -25.89 -5.20
C TYR A 19 -33.66 -24.78 -4.51
N ARG A 20 -33.77 -24.64 -3.20
CA ARG A 20 -33.00 -23.63 -2.46
C ARG A 20 -31.48 -23.83 -2.56
N LEU A 21 -31.02 -25.09 -2.52
CA LEU A 21 -29.61 -25.42 -2.73
C LEU A 21 -29.16 -25.08 -4.15
N ALA A 22 -29.98 -25.43 -5.18
CA ALA A 22 -29.69 -25.08 -6.56
C ALA A 22 -29.61 -23.56 -6.78
N ALA A 23 -30.53 -22.81 -6.18
CA ALA A 23 -30.53 -21.35 -6.21
C ALA A 23 -29.28 -20.76 -5.55
N LYS A 24 -28.93 -21.29 -4.37
CA LYS A 24 -27.69 -20.89 -3.66
C LYS A 24 -26.43 -21.24 -4.46
N ALA A 25 -26.41 -22.39 -5.13
CA ALA A 25 -25.29 -22.81 -5.97
C ALA A 25 -25.00 -21.80 -7.10
N ILE A 26 -26.04 -21.21 -7.68
CA ILE A 26 -25.92 -20.21 -8.77
C ILE A 26 -25.23 -18.92 -8.23
N ASP A 27 -25.34 -18.57 -6.97
CA ASP A 27 -24.72 -17.37 -6.39
C ASP A 27 -23.18 -17.42 -6.42
N TYR A 28 -22.60 -18.64 -6.46
CA TYR A 28 -21.14 -18.80 -6.67
C TYR A 28 -20.67 -18.31 -8.05
N ARG A 29 -21.58 -18.05 -8.99
CA ARG A 29 -21.25 -17.38 -10.25
C ARG A 29 -20.58 -16.03 -10.01
N TYR A 30 -20.87 -15.36 -8.89
CA TYR A 30 -20.20 -14.12 -8.53
C TYR A 30 -18.69 -14.31 -8.37
N LEU A 31 -18.27 -15.36 -7.67
CA LEU A 31 -16.87 -15.67 -7.40
C LEU A 31 -16.15 -16.34 -8.57
N LEU A 32 -16.79 -17.34 -9.18
CA LEU A 32 -16.15 -18.26 -10.12
C LEU A 32 -16.42 -17.90 -11.59
N GLY A 33 -17.27 -16.93 -11.85
CA GLY A 33 -17.67 -16.55 -13.20
C GLY A 33 -18.86 -17.36 -13.74
N GLY A 34 -19.22 -17.07 -14.98
CA GLY A 34 -20.35 -17.73 -15.67
C GLY A 34 -19.93 -18.96 -16.44
N ASN A 35 -20.95 -19.63 -17.06
CA ASN A 35 -20.82 -20.83 -17.90
C ASN A 35 -20.31 -22.08 -17.17
N LEU A 36 -20.67 -22.24 -15.89
CA LEU A 36 -20.30 -23.36 -15.05
C LEU A 36 -21.54 -24.09 -14.51
N LEU A 37 -21.35 -25.37 -14.19
CA LEU A 37 -22.25 -26.16 -13.36
C LEU A 37 -21.80 -26.03 -11.90
N PHE A 38 -22.74 -25.69 -11.02
CA PHE A 38 -22.48 -25.55 -9.60
C PHE A 38 -23.26 -26.61 -8.83
N ASP A 39 -22.54 -27.52 -8.17
CA ASP A 39 -23.09 -28.54 -7.29
C ASP A 39 -22.69 -28.31 -5.84
N MET A 40 -23.68 -28.20 -4.95
CA MET A 40 -23.47 -27.94 -3.53
C MET A 40 -23.17 -29.19 -2.71
N GLU A 41 -23.48 -30.39 -3.23
CA GLU A 41 -23.21 -31.65 -2.48
C GLU A 41 -21.71 -31.96 -2.41
N GLU A 42 -20.92 -31.48 -3.38
CA GLU A 42 -19.46 -31.72 -3.44
C GLU A 42 -18.61 -30.78 -2.58
N LYS A 43 -19.20 -29.72 -2.03
CA LYS A 43 -18.38 -28.65 -1.38
C LYS A 43 -18.81 -28.40 0.06
N LYS A 44 -17.99 -28.89 1.01
CA LYS A 44 -17.97 -28.35 2.38
C LYS A 44 -17.34 -26.97 2.37
N THR A 45 -18.17 -25.94 2.47
CA THR A 45 -17.69 -24.57 2.62
C THR A 45 -17.19 -24.37 4.03
N ASP A 46 -15.88 -24.26 4.21
CA ASP A 46 -15.31 -23.66 5.42
C ASP A 46 -15.37 -22.14 5.22
N ASN A 47 -16.34 -21.50 5.87
CA ASN A 47 -16.62 -20.07 5.69
C ASN A 47 -15.69 -19.16 6.53
N SER A 48 -14.64 -19.72 7.13
CA SER A 48 -13.71 -18.94 7.96
C SER A 48 -12.55 -18.42 7.10
N ILE A 49 -12.62 -17.16 6.69
CA ILE A 49 -11.48 -16.43 6.14
C ILE A 49 -10.92 -15.53 7.23
N PHE A 50 -9.64 -15.64 7.50
CA PHE A 50 -8.93 -14.79 8.45
C PHE A 50 -7.92 -13.91 7.70
N LEU A 51 -8.34 -12.71 7.29
CA LEU A 51 -7.49 -11.76 6.57
C LEU A 51 -6.63 -10.87 7.48
N ILE A 52 -6.59 -11.11 8.79
CA ILE A 52 -5.93 -10.18 9.73
C ILE A 52 -4.45 -10.02 9.38
N ASN A 53 -3.73 -11.13 9.20
CA ASN A 53 -2.30 -11.08 8.87
C ASN A 53 -2.05 -10.48 7.48
N ASP A 54 -2.93 -10.77 6.50
CA ASP A 54 -2.79 -10.26 5.14
C ASP A 54 -3.05 -8.76 5.08
N LEU A 55 -3.99 -8.23 5.88
CA LEU A 55 -4.24 -6.80 5.98
C LEU A 55 -3.06 -6.05 6.63
N GLU A 56 -2.44 -6.63 7.65
CA GLU A 56 -1.23 -6.07 8.26
C GLU A 56 -0.07 -6.06 7.25
N THR A 57 0.19 -7.19 6.59
CA THR A 57 1.23 -7.32 5.55
C THR A 57 1.00 -6.33 4.41
N LEU A 58 -0.25 -6.20 3.95
CA LEU A 58 -0.63 -5.25 2.90
C LEU A 58 -0.33 -3.79 3.30
N THR A 59 -0.72 -3.42 4.51
CA THR A 59 -0.50 -2.05 5.00
C THR A 59 0.98 -1.75 5.23
N GLU A 60 1.77 -2.72 5.67
CA GLU A 60 3.22 -2.60 5.80
C GLU A 60 3.90 -2.48 4.43
N ALA A 61 3.50 -3.29 3.45
CA ALA A 61 4.02 -3.21 2.08
C ALA A 61 3.78 -1.83 1.45
N ILE A 62 2.58 -1.26 1.65
CA ILE A 62 2.25 0.09 1.16
C ILE A 62 3.12 1.15 1.86
N LYS A 63 3.29 1.07 3.19
CA LYS A 63 4.10 2.03 3.96
C LYS A 63 5.59 1.96 3.62
N SER A 64 6.11 0.76 3.43
CA SER A 64 7.53 0.54 3.10
C SER A 64 7.87 0.79 1.63
N GLY A 65 6.87 0.94 0.76
CA GLY A 65 7.07 1.09 -0.67
C GLY A 65 7.44 -0.20 -1.40
N ASP A 66 7.08 -1.37 -0.82
CA ASP A 66 7.29 -2.66 -1.47
C ASP A 66 6.08 -3.02 -2.36
N ARG A 67 6.14 -2.56 -3.62
CA ARG A 67 5.10 -2.82 -4.62
C ARG A 67 4.88 -4.31 -4.85
N ARG A 68 5.96 -5.08 -4.90
CA ARG A 68 5.87 -6.53 -5.18
C ARG A 68 5.11 -7.25 -4.07
N LEU A 69 5.45 -6.96 -2.80
CA LEU A 69 4.77 -7.54 -1.66
C LEU A 69 3.29 -7.12 -1.60
N MET A 70 2.98 -5.87 -1.94
CA MET A 70 1.59 -5.38 -2.04
C MET A 70 0.78 -6.18 -3.07
N GLU A 71 1.31 -6.37 -4.29
CA GLU A 71 0.65 -7.10 -5.37
C GLU A 71 0.49 -8.60 -5.02
N GLU A 72 1.53 -9.22 -4.47
CA GLU A 72 1.50 -10.62 -4.01
C GLU A 72 0.43 -10.83 -2.92
N THR A 73 0.36 -9.92 -1.95
CA THR A 73 -0.63 -10.01 -0.86
C THR A 73 -2.06 -9.81 -1.36
N LEU A 74 -2.30 -8.86 -2.26
CA LEU A 74 -3.62 -8.68 -2.89
C LEU A 74 -4.05 -9.93 -3.66
N GLY A 75 -3.13 -10.55 -4.41
CA GLY A 75 -3.39 -11.81 -5.12
C GLY A 75 -3.70 -12.98 -4.19
N GLN A 76 -3.04 -13.05 -3.02
CA GLN A 76 -3.35 -14.04 -1.98
C GLN A 76 -4.76 -13.85 -1.42
N ILE A 77 -5.11 -12.62 -1.02
CA ILE A 77 -6.46 -12.27 -0.53
C ILE A 77 -7.53 -12.66 -1.56
N GLU A 78 -7.32 -12.33 -2.83
CA GLU A 78 -8.24 -12.70 -3.90
C GLU A 78 -8.41 -14.22 -4.01
N THR A 79 -7.32 -14.97 -3.95
CA THR A 79 -7.32 -16.43 -4.03
C THR A 79 -8.02 -17.07 -2.84
N GLU A 80 -7.79 -16.55 -1.64
CA GLU A 80 -8.45 -17.04 -0.42
C GLU A 80 -9.96 -16.83 -0.47
N ILE A 81 -10.42 -15.62 -0.86
CA ILE A 81 -11.85 -15.34 -0.98
C ILE A 81 -12.51 -16.28 -2.02
N LYS A 82 -11.86 -16.53 -3.15
CA LYS A 82 -12.35 -17.45 -4.17
C LYS A 82 -12.39 -18.90 -3.70
N SER A 83 -11.35 -19.36 -3.02
CA SER A 83 -11.22 -20.74 -2.54
C SER A 83 -12.22 -21.07 -1.42
N ALA A 84 -12.51 -20.10 -0.56
CA ALA A 84 -13.46 -20.25 0.54
C ALA A 84 -14.92 -20.33 0.06
N LEU A 85 -15.21 -20.02 -1.20
CA LEU A 85 -16.55 -20.09 -1.80
C LEU A 85 -17.63 -19.40 -0.96
N VAL A 86 -17.33 -18.23 -0.44
CA VAL A 86 -18.26 -17.44 0.36
C VAL A 86 -19.38 -16.84 -0.51
N GLU A 87 -20.50 -16.51 0.10
CA GLU A 87 -21.57 -15.77 -0.54
C GLU A 87 -21.11 -14.36 -0.95
N LYS A 88 -21.73 -13.76 -1.97
CA LYS A 88 -21.41 -12.41 -2.45
C LYS A 88 -21.33 -11.39 -1.33
N SER A 89 -22.25 -11.42 -0.37
CA SER A 89 -22.29 -10.52 0.79
C SER A 89 -21.01 -10.56 1.61
N TYR A 90 -20.50 -11.75 1.91
CA TYR A 90 -19.26 -11.93 2.65
C TYR A 90 -18.04 -11.52 1.82
N ALA A 91 -17.98 -11.89 0.55
CA ALA A 91 -16.91 -11.46 -0.35
C ALA A 91 -16.83 -9.93 -0.41
N CYS A 92 -17.97 -9.23 -0.50
CA CYS A 92 -18.01 -7.77 -0.45
C CYS A 92 -17.52 -7.21 0.89
N ILE A 93 -17.88 -7.83 2.02
CA ILE A 93 -17.40 -7.41 3.35
C ILE A 93 -15.88 -7.53 3.43
N TYR A 94 -15.29 -8.62 2.95
CA TYR A 94 -13.84 -8.79 2.94
C TYR A 94 -13.14 -7.74 2.06
N LEU A 95 -13.63 -7.49 0.84
CA LEU A 95 -13.08 -6.44 -0.01
C LEU A 95 -13.22 -5.05 0.62
N GLN A 96 -14.32 -4.78 1.33
CA GLN A 96 -14.48 -3.52 2.07
C GLN A 96 -13.49 -3.37 3.23
N GLN A 97 -13.13 -4.46 3.91
CA GLN A 97 -12.07 -4.45 4.93
C GLN A 97 -10.72 -4.09 4.32
N VAL A 98 -10.37 -4.67 3.15
CA VAL A 98 -9.16 -4.34 2.41
C VAL A 98 -9.14 -2.86 2.02
N ILE A 99 -10.22 -2.33 1.45
CA ILE A 99 -10.35 -0.90 1.07
C ILE A 99 -10.14 0.00 2.29
N ARG A 100 -10.73 -0.34 3.43
CA ARG A 100 -10.59 0.44 4.67
C ARG A 100 -9.17 0.41 5.21
N ALA A 101 -8.51 -0.75 5.18
CA ALA A 101 -7.12 -0.89 5.62
C ALA A 101 -6.18 -0.01 4.77
N ILE A 102 -6.31 -0.07 3.43
CA ILE A 102 -5.54 0.76 2.50
C ILE A 102 -5.81 2.26 2.75
N GLY A 103 -7.08 2.66 2.81
CA GLY A 103 -7.47 4.06 3.00
C GLY A 103 -7.01 4.65 4.35
N ASN A 104 -7.05 3.86 5.42
CA ASN A 104 -6.57 4.30 6.74
C ASN A 104 -5.04 4.51 6.74
N THR A 105 -4.30 3.71 5.98
CA THR A 105 -2.84 3.87 5.82
C THR A 105 -2.50 5.20 5.17
N CYS A 106 -3.21 5.57 4.10
CA CYS A 106 -2.99 6.82 3.39
C CYS A 106 -3.48 8.05 4.20
N GLN A 107 -4.63 7.95 4.85
CA GLN A 107 -5.21 9.05 5.63
C GLN A 107 -4.26 9.55 6.74
N SER A 108 -3.46 8.65 7.32
CA SER A 108 -2.50 9.01 8.38
C SER A 108 -1.26 9.76 7.87
N LEU A 109 -1.01 9.76 6.56
CA LEU A 109 0.19 10.27 5.92
C LEU A 109 -0.07 11.39 4.90
N SER A 110 -1.31 11.55 4.43
CA SER A 110 -1.69 12.51 3.39
C SER A 110 -1.98 13.91 3.93
N GLU A 111 -1.67 14.92 3.11
CA GLU A 111 -2.04 16.33 3.36
C GLU A 111 -3.50 16.62 2.97
N GLU A 112 -4.15 15.77 2.16
CA GLU A 112 -5.54 15.90 1.70
C GLU A 112 -6.45 14.73 2.12
N PRO A 113 -6.67 14.51 3.42
CA PRO A 113 -7.41 13.35 3.92
C PRO A 113 -8.87 13.28 3.44
N GLU A 114 -9.50 14.43 3.16
CA GLU A 114 -10.90 14.50 2.71
C GLU A 114 -11.10 13.87 1.32
N LYS A 115 -10.16 14.07 0.41
CA LYS A 115 -10.18 13.47 -0.94
C LYS A 115 -10.11 11.95 -0.87
N ILE A 116 -9.22 11.44 -0.04
CA ILE A 116 -9.05 9.99 0.17
C ILE A 116 -10.30 9.37 0.77
N ILE A 117 -10.93 10.04 1.76
CA ILE A 117 -12.18 9.60 2.36
C ILE A 117 -13.28 9.51 1.30
N ALA A 118 -13.44 10.54 0.47
CA ALA A 118 -14.45 10.57 -0.59
C ALA A 118 -14.25 9.45 -1.62
N GLN A 119 -13.01 9.21 -2.06
CA GLN A 119 -12.66 8.12 -2.98
C GLN A 119 -12.98 6.75 -2.36
N ARG A 120 -12.59 6.54 -1.09
CA ARG A 120 -12.88 5.32 -0.34
C ARG A 120 -14.37 5.03 -0.26
N GLU A 121 -15.19 6.01 0.12
CA GLU A 121 -16.64 5.83 0.26
C GLU A 121 -17.30 5.51 -1.11
N ALA A 122 -16.88 6.17 -2.18
CA ALA A 122 -17.34 5.85 -3.53
C ALA A 122 -16.97 4.40 -3.93
N LEU A 123 -15.76 3.95 -3.62
CA LEU A 123 -15.29 2.62 -3.93
C LEU A 123 -16.02 1.54 -3.12
N LEU A 124 -16.25 1.77 -1.81
CA LEU A 124 -17.02 0.86 -0.95
C LEU A 124 -18.40 0.56 -1.53
N LYS A 125 -19.05 1.55 -2.13
CA LYS A 125 -20.32 1.37 -2.84
C LYS A 125 -20.12 0.64 -4.17
N ALA A 126 -19.18 1.07 -4.99
CA ALA A 126 -18.91 0.51 -6.31
C ALA A 126 -18.64 -1.00 -6.28
N VAL A 127 -17.89 -1.50 -5.27
CA VAL A 127 -17.57 -2.91 -5.09
C VAL A 127 -18.83 -3.76 -4.88
N THR A 128 -19.85 -3.27 -4.16
CA THR A 128 -21.11 -4.00 -3.93
C THR A 128 -21.99 -4.09 -5.17
N GLU A 129 -21.86 -3.14 -6.10
CA GLU A 129 -22.65 -3.05 -7.32
C GLU A 129 -22.12 -3.98 -8.43
N GLN A 130 -20.87 -4.50 -8.28
CA GLN A 130 -20.28 -5.38 -9.30
C GLN A 130 -21.03 -6.70 -9.43
N ARG A 131 -21.11 -7.19 -10.68
CA ARG A 131 -21.76 -8.46 -11.03
C ARG A 131 -20.83 -9.67 -10.86
N MET A 132 -19.52 -9.44 -10.87
CA MET A 132 -18.50 -10.48 -10.77
C MET A 132 -17.42 -10.04 -9.78
N PHE A 133 -16.92 -10.98 -9.01
CA PHE A 133 -15.87 -10.76 -8.02
C PHE A 133 -14.58 -10.20 -8.66
N SER A 134 -14.20 -10.71 -9.85
CA SER A 134 -13.02 -10.22 -10.56
C SER A 134 -13.10 -8.72 -10.90
N GLN A 135 -14.29 -8.20 -11.18
CA GLN A 135 -14.50 -6.77 -11.42
C GLN A 135 -14.35 -5.97 -10.12
N ALA A 136 -14.88 -6.51 -9.02
CA ALA A 136 -14.75 -5.89 -7.71
C ALA A 136 -13.29 -5.91 -7.21
N ALA A 137 -12.58 -7.02 -7.39
CA ALA A 137 -11.17 -7.16 -7.03
C ALA A 137 -10.28 -6.20 -7.85
N ALA A 138 -10.52 -6.08 -9.16
CA ALA A 138 -9.78 -5.14 -10.01
C ALA A 138 -9.95 -3.67 -9.58
N LEU A 139 -11.12 -3.28 -9.04
CA LEU A 139 -11.32 -1.96 -8.48
C LEU A 139 -10.49 -1.74 -7.21
N VAL A 140 -10.38 -2.76 -6.36
CA VAL A 140 -9.57 -2.71 -5.14
C VAL A 140 -8.08 -2.65 -5.49
N GLU A 141 -7.63 -3.46 -6.44
CA GLU A 141 -6.25 -3.45 -6.93
C GLU A 141 -5.86 -2.06 -7.48
N LYS A 142 -6.71 -1.50 -8.34
CA LYS A 142 -6.49 -0.16 -8.88
C LYS A 142 -6.38 0.89 -7.78
N TYR A 143 -7.26 0.85 -6.79
CA TYR A 143 -7.23 1.76 -5.65
C TYR A 143 -5.95 1.59 -4.81
N ALA A 144 -5.50 0.35 -4.60
CA ALA A 144 -4.25 0.09 -3.90
C ALA A 144 -3.04 0.68 -4.64
N GLN A 145 -3.01 0.57 -5.97
CA GLN A 145 -1.96 1.15 -6.82
C GLN A 145 -1.98 2.68 -6.76
N GLU A 146 -3.16 3.31 -6.87
CA GLU A 146 -3.30 4.76 -6.78
C GLU A 146 -2.80 5.30 -5.42
N VAL A 147 -3.21 4.66 -4.32
CA VAL A 147 -2.76 5.00 -2.97
C VAL A 147 -1.27 4.78 -2.79
N PHE A 148 -0.74 3.68 -3.33
CA PHE A 148 0.69 3.40 -3.29
C PHE A 148 1.49 4.49 -4.01
N ASP A 149 1.11 4.84 -5.23
CA ASP A 149 1.80 5.85 -6.04
C ASP A 149 1.75 7.23 -5.36
N GLU A 150 0.59 7.64 -4.83
CA GLU A 150 0.44 8.89 -4.08
C GLU A 150 1.37 8.95 -2.85
N LEU A 151 1.48 7.86 -2.08
CA LEU A 151 2.38 7.79 -0.94
C LEU A 151 3.86 7.83 -1.34
N GLN A 152 4.24 7.19 -2.45
CA GLN A 152 5.61 7.26 -2.96
C GLN A 152 5.97 8.68 -3.43
N GLU A 153 5.06 9.38 -4.08
CA GLU A 153 5.26 10.79 -4.46
C GLU A 153 5.43 11.69 -3.23
N LEU A 154 4.58 11.53 -2.21
CA LEU A 154 4.70 12.28 -0.95
C LEU A 154 6.02 12.01 -0.24
N ASN A 155 6.45 10.76 -0.17
CA ASN A 155 7.71 10.37 0.44
C ASN A 155 8.91 10.94 -0.33
N SER A 156 8.90 10.88 -1.67
CA SER A 156 9.98 11.41 -2.49
C SER A 156 10.08 12.93 -2.42
N SER A 157 8.96 13.64 -2.45
CA SER A 157 8.91 15.10 -2.33
C SER A 157 9.37 15.57 -0.95
N SER A 158 8.96 14.88 0.12
CA SER A 158 9.41 15.13 1.48
C SER A 158 10.91 14.86 1.63
N GLY A 159 11.41 13.75 1.08
CA GLY A 159 12.83 13.42 1.09
C GLY A 159 13.68 14.46 0.34
N GLN A 160 13.25 14.90 -0.83
CA GLN A 160 13.93 15.96 -1.59
C GLN A 160 13.95 17.28 -0.82
N ARG A 161 12.83 17.69 -0.22
CA ARG A 161 12.75 18.90 0.61
C ARG A 161 13.70 18.83 1.80
N GLN A 162 13.74 17.70 2.52
CA GLN A 162 14.64 17.50 3.64
C GLN A 162 16.11 17.47 3.21
N GLY A 163 16.42 16.88 2.06
CA GLY A 163 17.73 16.91 1.46
C GLY A 163 18.20 18.33 1.09
N MET A 164 17.32 19.15 0.51
CA MET A 164 17.61 20.57 0.22
C MET A 164 17.87 21.37 1.50
N LEU A 165 17.05 21.21 2.54
CA LEU A 165 17.26 21.83 3.84
C LEU A 165 18.59 21.42 4.46
N ALA A 166 18.98 20.15 4.31
CA ALA A 166 20.28 19.66 4.76
C ALA A 166 21.44 20.35 4.03
N MET A 167 21.36 20.47 2.71
CA MET A 167 22.39 21.17 1.92
C MET A 167 22.53 22.64 2.32
N ASP A 168 21.41 23.34 2.50
CA ASP A 168 21.43 24.73 2.98
C ASP A 168 22.05 24.84 4.38
N TYR A 169 21.71 23.90 5.28
CA TYR A 169 22.29 23.86 6.63
C TYR A 169 23.79 23.60 6.60
N ILE A 170 24.27 22.65 5.77
CA ILE A 170 25.70 22.39 5.59
C ILE A 170 26.42 23.62 5.08
N GLN A 171 25.89 24.30 4.07
CA GLN A 171 26.49 25.50 3.47
C GLN A 171 26.58 26.68 4.47
N LYS A 172 25.63 26.81 5.38
CA LYS A 172 25.63 27.86 6.41
C LYS A 172 26.52 27.54 7.62
N ASN A 173 26.71 26.26 7.93
CA ASN A 173 27.37 25.82 9.17
C ASN A 173 28.65 25.00 8.94
N TYR A 174 29.22 24.99 7.72
CA TYR A 174 30.41 24.16 7.40
C TYR A 174 31.62 24.45 8.27
N MET A 175 31.75 25.69 8.82
CA MET A 175 32.82 26.09 9.71
C MET A 175 32.69 25.53 11.13
N ASP A 176 31.50 25.09 11.52
CA ASP A 176 31.28 24.50 12.84
C ASP A 176 31.96 23.11 12.93
N PRO A 177 32.98 22.94 13.82
CA PRO A 177 33.61 21.63 14.00
C PRO A 177 32.68 20.59 14.62
N GLY A 178 31.58 21.03 15.29
CA GLY A 178 30.52 20.16 15.84
C GLY A 178 29.51 19.68 14.83
N LEU A 179 29.55 20.16 13.57
CA LEU A 179 28.63 19.71 12.53
C LEU A 179 28.85 18.24 12.21
N SER A 180 27.85 17.43 12.52
CA SER A 180 27.88 15.97 12.42
C SER A 180 26.57 15.44 11.82
N LEU A 181 26.56 14.16 11.41
CA LEU A 181 25.36 13.47 10.98
C LEU A 181 24.24 13.55 12.02
N ASN A 182 24.58 13.39 13.30
CA ASN A 182 23.59 13.45 14.37
C ASN A 182 23.02 14.86 14.57
N SER A 183 23.85 15.91 14.46
CA SER A 183 23.39 17.29 14.64
C SER A 183 22.42 17.70 13.52
N ILE A 184 22.68 17.32 12.28
CA ILE A 184 21.78 17.62 11.16
C ILE A 184 20.48 16.81 11.23
N CYS A 185 20.54 15.53 11.64
CA CYS A 185 19.35 14.72 11.85
C CYS A 185 18.45 15.27 12.97
N SER A 186 19.06 15.77 14.06
CA SER A 186 18.33 16.45 15.13
C SER A 186 17.68 17.75 14.65
N TYR A 187 18.37 18.53 13.82
CA TYR A 187 17.82 19.77 13.22
C TYR A 187 16.62 19.48 12.32
N LEU A 188 16.71 18.43 11.50
CA LEU A 188 15.64 18.02 10.58
C LEU A 188 14.54 17.18 11.25
N ASN A 189 14.75 16.77 12.50
CA ASN A 189 13.86 15.87 13.27
C ASN A 189 13.59 14.54 12.57
N ILE A 190 14.65 13.91 12.03
CA ILE A 190 14.60 12.62 11.33
C ILE A 190 15.68 11.67 11.85
N SER A 191 15.50 10.36 11.57
CA SER A 191 16.49 9.35 11.94
C SER A 191 17.73 9.42 11.04
N THR A 192 18.89 9.01 11.56
CA THR A 192 20.15 8.96 10.80
C THR A 192 20.10 7.99 9.63
N SER A 193 19.38 6.88 9.79
CA SER A 193 19.18 5.88 8.73
C SER A 193 18.38 6.46 7.55
N TYR A 194 17.24 7.07 7.84
CA TYR A 194 16.38 7.72 6.83
C TYR A 194 17.14 8.86 6.14
N PHE A 195 17.78 9.75 6.90
CA PHE A 195 18.56 10.84 6.34
C PHE A 195 19.65 10.34 5.38
N SER A 196 20.42 9.32 5.78
CA SER A 196 21.52 8.79 4.95
C SER A 196 21.02 8.29 3.60
N THR A 197 19.84 7.66 3.56
CA THR A 197 19.22 7.17 2.33
C THR A 197 18.80 8.33 1.43
N ILE A 198 17.95 9.24 1.91
CA ILE A 198 17.41 10.35 1.09
C ILE A 198 18.49 11.32 0.63
N PHE A 199 19.48 11.58 1.49
CA PHE A 199 20.57 12.50 1.19
C PHE A 199 21.49 11.96 0.10
N LYS A 200 21.81 10.65 0.16
CA LYS A 200 22.59 9.97 -0.87
C LYS A 200 21.83 9.83 -2.19
N GLU A 201 20.52 9.54 -2.14
CA GLU A 201 19.69 9.52 -3.34
C GLU A 201 19.62 10.88 -4.04
N MET A 202 19.54 11.98 -3.27
CA MET A 202 19.45 13.33 -3.82
C MET A 202 20.81 13.85 -4.34
N THR A 203 21.90 13.59 -3.60
CA THR A 203 23.22 14.21 -3.87
C THR A 203 24.18 13.29 -4.63
N GLY A 204 23.93 11.98 -4.62
CA GLY A 204 24.87 10.94 -5.08
C GLY A 204 26.01 10.65 -4.09
N GLU A 205 26.16 11.45 -3.01
CA GLU A 205 27.26 11.41 -2.05
C GLU A 205 26.75 11.22 -0.61
N THR A 206 27.61 10.72 0.27
CA THR A 206 27.30 10.67 1.70
C THR A 206 27.44 12.07 2.34
N PHE A 207 26.83 12.27 3.50
CA PHE A 207 26.95 13.51 4.28
C PHE A 207 28.41 13.93 4.52
N ILE A 208 29.27 12.96 4.87
CA ILE A 208 30.70 13.24 5.14
C ILE A 208 31.43 13.67 3.88
N GLU A 209 31.16 13.04 2.73
CA GLU A 209 31.75 13.41 1.45
C GLU A 209 31.35 14.83 1.05
N VAL A 210 30.06 15.15 1.13
CA VAL A 210 29.55 16.51 0.83
C VAL A 210 30.16 17.55 1.76
N LEU A 211 30.16 17.31 3.08
CA LEU A 211 30.73 18.25 4.05
C LEU A 211 32.23 18.49 3.79
N THR A 212 32.97 17.42 3.49
CA THR A 212 34.41 17.52 3.18
C THR A 212 34.61 18.32 1.89
N ARG A 213 33.81 18.06 0.85
CA ARG A 213 33.87 18.80 -0.41
C ARG A 213 33.59 20.30 -0.20
N VAL A 214 32.52 20.63 0.53
CA VAL A 214 32.16 22.02 0.83
C VAL A 214 33.31 22.74 1.61
N ARG A 215 33.88 22.10 2.61
CA ARG A 215 35.00 22.65 3.38
C ARG A 215 36.24 22.87 2.50
N MET A 216 36.57 21.92 1.63
CA MET A 216 37.69 22.03 0.70
C MET A 216 37.52 23.12 -0.35
N GLU A 217 36.31 23.26 -0.90
CA GLU A 217 35.97 24.33 -1.84
C GLU A 217 36.13 25.70 -1.15
N LYS A 218 35.61 25.86 0.06
CA LYS A 218 35.72 27.09 0.80
C LYS A 218 37.17 27.40 1.21
N ALA A 219 37.96 26.41 1.58
CA ALA A 219 39.38 26.57 1.86
C ALA A 219 40.17 27.06 0.62
N LYS A 220 39.88 26.52 -0.58
CA LYS A 220 40.47 26.98 -1.82
C LYS A 220 40.08 28.42 -2.13
N GLU A 221 38.80 28.80 -1.99
CA GLU A 221 38.33 30.15 -2.20
C GLU A 221 39.06 31.16 -1.26
N LEU A 222 39.26 30.77 0.01
CA LEU A 222 39.97 31.61 0.97
C LEU A 222 41.47 31.78 0.61
N LEU A 223 42.14 30.69 0.16
CA LEU A 223 43.53 30.74 -0.25
C LEU A 223 43.73 31.58 -1.52
N GLU A 224 42.80 31.59 -2.43
CA GLU A 224 42.87 32.32 -3.69
C GLU A 224 42.54 33.82 -3.52
N ASN A 225 41.59 34.14 -2.61
CA ASN A 225 41.04 35.48 -2.48
C ASN A 225 41.56 36.26 -1.25
N THR A 226 42.36 35.66 -0.40
CA THR A 226 42.88 36.30 0.83
C THR A 226 44.39 36.12 0.99
N THR A 227 45.02 37.01 1.72
CA THR A 227 46.44 36.92 2.14
C THR A 227 46.60 36.15 3.47
N MET A 228 45.56 35.42 3.93
CA MET A 228 45.62 34.61 5.14
C MET A 228 46.66 33.51 5.06
N LYS A 229 47.37 33.29 6.15
CA LYS A 229 48.37 32.21 6.26
C LYS A 229 47.66 30.91 6.65
N ASN A 230 48.29 29.75 6.30
CA ASN A 230 47.72 28.40 6.51
C ASN A 230 47.40 28.07 7.98
N TYR A 231 47.72 28.90 8.92
CA TYR A 231 47.49 28.69 10.37
C TYR A 231 46.52 29.74 10.98
N GLU A 232 45.98 30.61 10.19
CA GLU A 232 44.91 31.57 10.57
C GLU A 232 43.54 31.06 10.10
#